data_0caa170f9c3f73bd06b37609f0f7105c
#
_entry.id   0caa170f9c3f73bd06b37609f0f7105c
#
_cell.length_a   1.000
_cell.length_b   1.000
_cell.length_c   1.000
_cell.angle_alpha   90.00
_cell.angle_beta   90.00
_cell.angle_gamma   90.00
#
_symmetry.space_group_name_H-M   'P 1'
#
loop_
_entity.id
_entity.type
_entity.pdbx_description
1 polymer ?
#
loop_
_entity_poly.entity_id
_entity_poly.type
_entity_poly.pdbx_seq_one_letter_code
_entity_poly.pdbx_strand_id
1 'polypeptide(L)'
;MLHVGLDLSRTRLDVHVMDDTGAPIAVTTAAPDAGGLASPAYRLGEFGQPVTAVIESMTGARFVHDQLELRGWTVEIADAVKVKGFAPLACKTDRIDAWVLAELSRRDLVPAIWLPTPGVRGDRERARWRLHLVRHRTALKNRIHATLMAFGHPCPVSDLFGVAGRRLLEGLALPEPWAGDVSAALRLIEVLDGEINDCEAALRRLGAHHSYVPLLMTAPGIGWVLGYTIAAEIGDITRFSTPKKLAAIPGCAPRWINPDGMIGAENWPRTARSTCAGR
;
A
#
# COMPACT_ATOMS: atom_id res chain seq x y z
N MET A 1 0.22 27.47 20.43
CA MET A 1 0.13 26.08 19.94
C MET A 1 1.53 25.52 19.78
N LEU A 2 1.72 24.20 19.89
CA LEU A 2 3.02 23.58 19.63
C LEU A 2 3.01 22.89 18.28
N HIS A 3 4.03 23.18 17.47
CA HIS A 3 4.24 22.55 16.15
C HIS A 3 5.38 21.54 16.24
N VAL A 4 5.11 20.30 15.88
CA VAL A 4 6.04 19.18 16.06
C VAL A 4 6.34 18.54 14.71
N GLY A 5 7.60 18.47 14.36
CA GLY A 5 8.06 17.68 13.22
C GLY A 5 8.64 16.36 13.70
N LEU A 6 8.25 15.29 13.01
CA LEU A 6 8.59 13.91 13.33
C LEU A 6 9.29 13.26 12.15
N ASP A 7 10.59 13.01 12.27
CA ASP A 7 11.33 12.23 11.27
C ASP A 7 11.57 10.81 11.78
N LEU A 8 11.03 9.82 11.05
CA LEU A 8 10.99 8.43 11.45
C LEU A 8 12.05 7.60 10.73
N SER A 9 12.87 6.92 11.50
CA SER A 9 13.73 5.84 11.02
C SER A 9 13.29 4.48 11.58
N ARG A 10 14.01 3.41 11.24
CA ARG A 10 13.67 2.06 11.73
C ARG A 10 13.76 1.92 13.25
N THR A 11 14.67 2.65 13.87
CA THR A 11 15.01 2.49 15.29
C THR A 11 14.83 3.76 16.09
N ARG A 12 14.59 4.90 15.43
CA ARG A 12 14.56 6.21 16.07
C ARG A 12 13.52 7.11 15.42
N LEU A 13 12.90 7.92 16.24
CA LEU A 13 12.05 9.04 15.85
C LEU A 13 12.73 10.32 16.33
N ASP A 14 13.14 11.18 15.41
CA ASP A 14 13.63 12.52 15.73
C ASP A 14 12.43 13.46 15.87
N VAL A 15 12.42 14.23 16.95
CA VAL A 15 11.30 15.11 17.34
C VAL A 15 11.80 16.53 17.46
N HIS A 16 11.28 17.43 16.65
CA HIS A 16 11.55 18.86 16.74
C HIS A 16 10.27 19.61 17.12
N VAL A 17 10.33 20.39 18.18
CA VAL A 17 9.19 21.16 18.73
C VAL A 17 9.48 22.63 18.64
N MET A 18 8.54 23.40 18.10
CA MET A 18 8.59 24.86 18.06
C MET A 18 7.24 25.46 18.44
N ASP A 19 7.27 26.73 18.82
CA ASP A 19 6.06 27.52 19.08
C ASP A 19 5.54 28.23 17.81
N ASP A 20 4.44 28.98 17.94
CA ASP A 20 3.84 29.76 16.86
C ASP A 20 4.79 30.82 16.26
N THR A 21 5.82 31.26 17.01
CA THR A 21 6.82 32.22 16.51
C THR A 21 7.93 31.56 15.72
N GLY A 22 8.06 30.23 15.80
CA GLY A 22 9.14 29.44 15.21
C GLY A 22 10.34 29.29 16.15
N ALA A 23 10.22 29.73 17.41
CA ALA A 23 11.27 29.50 18.40
C ALA A 23 11.33 28.01 18.80
N PRO A 24 12.50 27.39 18.81
CA PRO A 24 12.64 25.99 19.20
C PRO A 24 12.40 25.83 20.70
N ILE A 25 11.48 24.94 21.07
CA ILE A 25 11.17 24.59 22.46
C ILE A 25 11.94 23.36 22.89
N ALA A 26 11.98 22.32 22.05
CA ALA A 26 12.68 21.08 22.33
C ALA A 26 13.14 20.38 21.06
N VAL A 27 14.29 19.73 21.14
CA VAL A 27 14.76 18.77 20.14
C VAL A 27 15.13 17.50 20.89
N THR A 28 14.48 16.40 20.58
CA THR A 28 14.64 15.13 21.30
C THR A 28 14.51 13.94 20.35
N THR A 29 14.72 12.76 20.86
CA THR A 29 14.52 11.52 20.13
C THR A 29 13.70 10.55 20.97
N ALA A 30 13.00 9.65 20.29
CA ALA A 30 12.21 8.60 20.93
C ALA A 30 12.35 7.28 20.16
N ALA A 31 12.10 6.15 20.82
CA ALA A 31 11.90 4.89 20.13
C ALA A 31 10.56 4.93 19.39
N PRO A 32 10.47 4.41 18.15
CA PRO A 32 9.23 4.42 17.38
C PRO A 32 8.28 3.28 17.78
N ASP A 33 8.11 3.08 19.07
CA ASP A 33 7.20 2.11 19.68
C ASP A 33 6.24 2.79 20.69
N ALA A 34 5.27 2.04 21.19
CA ALA A 34 4.26 2.61 22.08
C ALA A 34 4.84 3.20 23.37
N GLY A 35 5.92 2.61 23.90
CA GLY A 35 6.60 3.09 25.11
C GLY A 35 7.43 4.35 24.84
N GLY A 36 8.20 4.34 23.75
CA GLY A 36 9.03 5.49 23.37
C GLY A 36 8.19 6.74 23.04
N LEU A 37 7.05 6.58 22.39
CA LEU A 37 6.13 7.67 22.08
C LEU A 37 5.41 8.25 23.31
N ALA A 38 5.32 7.53 24.39
CA ALA A 38 4.69 8.01 25.62
C ALA A 38 5.49 9.17 26.27
N SER A 39 6.83 9.11 26.22
CA SER A 39 7.69 10.09 26.86
C SER A 39 7.57 11.51 26.25
N PRO A 40 7.73 11.72 24.93
CA PRO A 40 7.53 13.05 24.35
C PRO A 40 6.08 13.53 24.50
N ALA A 41 5.09 12.62 24.38
CA ALA A 41 3.69 12.98 24.55
C ALA A 41 3.38 13.48 25.96
N TYR A 42 3.90 12.83 26.98
CA TYR A 42 3.76 13.26 28.38
C TYR A 42 4.40 14.63 28.60
N ARG A 43 5.68 14.82 28.20
CA ARG A 43 6.41 16.09 28.39
C ARG A 43 5.73 17.26 27.67
N LEU A 44 5.20 17.06 26.47
CA LEU A 44 4.52 18.13 25.75
C LEU A 44 3.12 18.39 26.29
N GLY A 45 2.48 17.39 26.90
CA GLY A 45 1.23 17.57 27.65
C GLY A 45 1.34 18.52 28.84
N GLU A 46 2.52 18.58 29.49
CA GLU A 46 2.81 19.50 30.62
C GLU A 46 2.72 20.98 30.24
N PHE A 47 2.90 21.32 28.96
CA PHE A 47 2.72 22.70 28.47
C PHE A 47 1.24 23.14 28.40
N GLY A 48 0.29 22.22 28.52
CA GLY A 48 -1.15 22.54 28.47
C GLY A 48 -1.62 23.19 27.18
N GLN A 49 -0.86 23.09 26.09
CA GLN A 49 -1.15 23.67 24.78
C GLN A 49 -1.55 22.58 23.77
N PRO A 50 -2.43 22.92 22.80
CA PRO A 50 -2.67 22.03 21.67
C PRO A 50 -1.39 21.72 20.91
N VAL A 51 -1.22 20.46 20.52
CA VAL A 51 -0.05 19.96 19.77
C VAL A 51 -0.50 19.53 18.37
N THR A 52 0.11 20.12 17.35
CA THR A 52 -0.01 19.68 15.98
C THR A 52 1.31 19.09 15.51
N ALA A 53 1.30 17.86 15.07
CA ALA A 53 2.48 17.13 14.62
C ALA A 53 2.40 16.76 13.15
N VAL A 54 3.53 16.74 12.48
CA VAL A 54 3.67 16.32 11.08
C VAL A 54 4.73 15.24 10.97
N ILE A 55 4.39 14.17 10.27
CA ILE A 55 5.29 13.05 9.96
C ILE A 55 5.30 12.78 8.45
N GLU A 56 6.45 12.45 7.87
CA GLU A 56 6.53 12.09 6.46
C GLU A 56 5.91 10.72 6.19
N SER A 57 5.23 10.57 5.01
CA SER A 57 4.60 9.31 4.61
C SER A 57 5.63 8.22 4.33
N MET A 58 5.76 7.28 5.25
CA MET A 58 6.63 6.11 5.16
C MET A 58 6.10 4.92 5.95
N THR A 59 6.78 3.77 5.83
CA THR A 59 6.45 2.60 6.65
C THR A 59 6.61 2.91 8.13
N GLY A 60 5.55 2.71 8.92
CA GLY A 60 5.54 3.03 10.35
C GLY A 60 4.90 4.39 10.70
N ALA A 61 4.87 5.37 9.78
CA ALA A 61 4.28 6.69 10.04
C ALA A 61 2.83 6.62 10.56
N ARG A 62 2.05 5.70 10.03
CA ARG A 62 0.68 5.47 10.49
C ARG A 62 0.60 5.00 11.95
N PHE A 63 1.52 4.13 12.38
CA PHE A 63 1.56 3.70 13.78
C PHE A 63 1.83 4.89 14.70
N VAL A 64 2.80 5.73 14.34
CA VAL A 64 3.13 6.94 15.11
C VAL A 64 1.93 7.89 15.15
N HIS A 65 1.29 8.15 14.00
CA HIS A 65 0.06 8.93 13.90
C HIS A 65 -1.01 8.40 14.85
N ASP A 66 -1.41 7.13 14.70
CA ASP A 66 -2.50 6.54 15.49
C ASP A 66 -2.18 6.57 17.01
N GLN A 67 -0.92 6.38 17.39
CA GLN A 67 -0.48 6.42 18.78
C GLN A 67 -0.47 7.84 19.39
N LEU A 68 -0.15 8.86 18.62
CA LEU A 68 -0.14 10.24 19.11
C LEU A 68 -1.55 10.84 19.10
N GLU A 69 -2.40 10.52 18.13
CA GLU A 69 -3.82 10.86 18.12
C GLU A 69 -4.55 10.33 19.37
N LEU A 70 -4.26 9.09 19.77
CA LEU A 70 -4.80 8.51 21.03
C LEU A 70 -4.35 9.29 22.28
N ARG A 71 -3.30 10.11 22.19
CA ARG A 71 -2.79 10.95 23.28
C ARG A 71 -3.22 12.41 23.17
N GLY A 72 -4.16 12.71 22.25
CA GLY A 72 -4.75 14.03 22.10
C GLY A 72 -3.96 14.99 21.22
N TRP A 73 -3.00 14.52 20.43
CA TRP A 73 -2.32 15.33 19.43
C TRP A 73 -3.15 15.34 18.14
N THR A 74 -3.03 16.40 17.35
CA THR A 74 -3.46 16.40 15.96
C THR A 74 -2.26 16.05 15.10
N VAL A 75 -2.34 14.96 14.31
CA VAL A 75 -1.20 14.47 13.54
C VAL A 75 -1.53 14.42 12.05
N GLU A 76 -0.70 15.03 11.23
CA GLU A 76 -0.81 15.00 9.78
C GLU A 76 0.31 14.15 9.18
N ILE A 77 -0.03 13.34 8.18
CA ILE A 77 0.96 12.60 7.39
C ILE A 77 1.20 13.37 6.10
N ALA A 78 2.41 13.86 5.91
CA ALA A 78 2.80 14.63 4.74
C ALA A 78 3.25 13.73 3.57
N ASP A 79 2.96 14.16 2.33
CA ASP A 79 3.46 13.50 1.11
C ASP A 79 4.97 13.68 0.98
N ALA A 80 5.73 12.58 1.14
CA ALA A 80 7.19 12.56 1.10
C ALA A 80 7.78 13.16 -0.20
N VAL A 81 7.10 13.01 -1.33
CA VAL A 81 7.59 13.56 -2.61
C VAL A 81 7.44 15.07 -2.65
N LYS A 82 6.34 15.59 -2.11
CA LYS A 82 6.09 17.04 -2.06
C LYS A 82 6.97 17.72 -1.02
N VAL A 83 7.14 17.11 0.17
CA VAL A 83 8.01 17.64 1.22
C VAL A 83 9.45 17.83 0.71
N LYS A 84 9.96 16.88 -0.07
CA LYS A 84 11.32 17.01 -0.69
C LYS A 84 11.50 18.26 -1.54
N GLY A 85 10.43 18.81 -2.11
CA GLY A 85 10.46 20.03 -2.87
C GLY A 85 10.64 21.29 -2.00
N PHE A 86 10.36 21.21 -0.71
CA PHE A 86 10.48 22.33 0.24
C PHE A 86 11.78 22.29 1.07
N ALA A 87 12.45 21.14 1.12
CA ALA A 87 13.69 21.00 1.89
C ALA A 87 14.89 21.66 1.17
N PRO A 88 15.71 22.48 1.86
CA PRO A 88 16.94 23.02 1.28
C PRO A 88 17.89 21.88 0.89
N LEU A 89 18.33 21.88 -0.38
CA LEU A 89 19.13 20.80 -0.98
C LEU A 89 20.53 20.60 -0.35
N ALA A 90 21.01 21.51 0.49
CA ALA A 90 22.42 21.60 0.83
C ALA A 90 22.89 20.80 2.04
N CYS A 91 22.01 20.42 3.00
CA CYS A 91 22.43 19.72 4.22
C CYS A 91 21.31 18.80 4.74
N LYS A 92 21.22 17.57 4.25
CA LYS A 92 20.31 16.59 4.82
C LYS A 92 20.88 15.98 6.09
N THR A 93 20.18 16.21 7.21
CA THR A 93 20.32 15.46 8.46
C THR A 93 18.93 15.22 9.02
N ASP A 94 18.70 14.11 9.71
CA ASP A 94 17.42 13.74 10.32
C ASP A 94 16.82 14.88 11.18
N ARG A 95 17.68 15.68 11.83
CA ARG A 95 17.24 16.87 12.60
C ARG A 95 16.70 17.99 11.75
N ILE A 96 17.26 18.20 10.54
CA ILE A 96 16.79 19.21 9.60
C ILE A 96 15.46 18.75 9.00
N ASP A 97 15.32 17.46 8.72
CA ASP A 97 14.09 16.91 8.17
C ASP A 97 12.93 17.05 9.19
N ALA A 98 13.17 16.76 10.48
CA ALA A 98 12.19 17.02 11.54
C ALA A 98 11.86 18.52 11.70
N TRP A 99 12.88 19.40 11.63
CA TRP A 99 12.65 20.84 11.69
C TRP A 99 11.80 21.36 10.52
N VAL A 100 12.07 20.90 9.29
CA VAL A 100 11.27 21.25 8.09
C VAL A 100 9.80 20.88 8.28
N LEU A 101 9.52 19.69 8.81
CA LEU A 101 8.14 19.23 9.05
C LEU A 101 7.44 20.11 10.11
N ALA A 102 8.13 20.51 11.20
CA ALA A 102 7.57 21.42 12.18
C ALA A 102 7.29 22.80 11.59
N GLU A 103 8.18 23.32 10.74
CA GLU A 103 8.01 24.60 10.06
C GLU A 103 6.88 24.59 9.04
N LEU A 104 6.67 23.47 8.30
CA LEU A 104 5.52 23.28 7.44
C LEU A 104 4.21 23.30 8.23
N SER A 105 4.18 22.65 9.41
CA SER A 105 3.04 22.70 10.33
C SER A 105 2.74 24.14 10.77
N ARG A 106 3.76 24.86 11.22
CA ARG A 106 3.61 26.24 11.70
C ARG A 106 3.06 27.19 10.62
N ARG A 107 3.43 26.98 9.36
CA ARG A 107 3.00 27.81 8.25
C ARG A 107 1.70 27.34 7.58
N ASP A 108 1.08 26.27 8.07
CA ASP A 108 -0.10 25.66 7.43
C ASP A 108 0.16 25.26 5.95
N LEU A 109 1.37 24.78 5.67
CA LEU A 109 1.82 24.39 4.33
C LEU A 109 2.06 22.88 4.20
N VAL A 110 1.51 22.08 5.10
CA VAL A 110 1.66 20.64 5.08
C VAL A 110 0.98 20.05 3.85
N PRO A 111 1.71 19.38 2.95
CA PRO A 111 1.07 18.64 1.85
C PRO A 111 0.46 17.35 2.37
N ALA A 112 -0.55 17.46 3.22
CA ALA A 112 -1.17 16.33 3.90
C ALA A 112 -1.76 15.31 2.92
N ILE A 113 -1.56 14.01 3.22
CA ILE A 113 -2.24 12.93 2.51
C ILE A 113 -3.52 12.56 3.22
N TRP A 114 -4.52 12.14 2.44
CA TRP A 114 -5.73 11.59 3.03
C TRP A 114 -5.43 10.24 3.70
N LEU A 115 -5.71 10.14 4.99
CA LEU A 115 -5.57 8.91 5.76
C LEU A 115 -6.91 8.17 5.83
N PRO A 116 -7.01 6.94 5.30
CA PRO A 116 -8.24 6.15 5.37
C PRO A 116 -8.58 5.77 6.81
N THR A 117 -9.87 5.71 7.12
CA THR A 117 -10.34 5.18 8.41
C THR A 117 -9.86 3.74 8.66
N PRO A 118 -9.81 3.26 9.91
CA PRO A 118 -9.41 1.88 10.21
C PRO A 118 -10.19 0.82 9.44
N GLY A 119 -11.51 1.03 9.25
CA GLY A 119 -12.35 0.14 8.45
C GLY A 119 -11.90 0.05 6.99
N VAL A 120 -11.75 1.19 6.33
CA VAL A 120 -11.25 1.28 4.93
C VAL A 120 -9.84 0.70 4.80
N ARG A 121 -8.99 0.91 5.82
CA ARG A 121 -7.64 0.29 5.85
C ARG A 121 -7.73 -1.23 5.89
N GLY A 122 -8.63 -1.78 6.70
CA GLY A 122 -8.87 -3.22 6.76
C GLY A 122 -9.38 -3.80 5.44
N ASP A 123 -10.28 -3.09 4.76
CA ASP A 123 -10.81 -3.51 3.45
C ASP A 123 -9.72 -3.52 2.37
N ARG A 124 -8.86 -2.49 2.35
CA ARG A 124 -7.69 -2.44 1.46
C ARG A 124 -6.73 -3.57 1.72
N GLU A 125 -6.45 -3.87 3.00
CA GLU A 125 -5.54 -4.97 3.37
C GLU A 125 -6.07 -6.31 2.87
N ARG A 126 -7.37 -6.60 3.06
CA ARG A 126 -7.99 -7.85 2.55
C ARG A 126 -7.86 -7.98 1.03
N ALA A 127 -8.17 -6.91 0.29
CA ALA A 127 -8.06 -6.91 -1.17
C ALA A 127 -6.61 -7.10 -1.64
N ARG A 128 -5.65 -6.43 -0.98
CA ARG A 128 -4.22 -6.50 -1.30
C ARG A 128 -3.62 -7.84 -0.92
N TRP A 129 -4.04 -8.42 0.20
CA TRP A 129 -3.61 -9.77 0.60
C TRP A 129 -4.00 -10.81 -0.45
N ARG A 130 -5.25 -10.82 -0.88
CA ARG A 130 -5.70 -11.70 -1.97
C ARG A 130 -4.85 -11.50 -3.24
N LEU A 131 -4.58 -10.25 -3.63
CA LEU A 131 -3.73 -9.96 -4.80
C LEU A 131 -2.29 -10.47 -4.62
N HIS A 132 -1.76 -10.39 -3.41
CA HIS A 132 -0.43 -10.92 -3.05
C HIS A 132 -0.38 -12.43 -3.26
N LEU A 133 -1.35 -13.18 -2.74
CA LEU A 133 -1.45 -14.63 -2.93
C LEU A 133 -1.53 -15.01 -4.42
N VAL A 134 -2.36 -14.31 -5.21
CA VAL A 134 -2.47 -14.54 -6.66
C VAL A 134 -1.14 -14.32 -7.38
N ARG A 135 -0.36 -13.30 -6.99
CA ARG A 135 0.97 -13.04 -7.57
C ARG A 135 1.94 -14.20 -7.29
N HIS A 136 1.94 -14.73 -6.07
CA HIS A 136 2.77 -15.89 -5.73
C HIS A 136 2.37 -17.13 -6.52
N ARG A 137 1.07 -17.41 -6.62
CA ARG A 137 0.55 -18.50 -7.45
C ARG A 137 1.00 -18.36 -8.91
N THR A 138 0.86 -17.16 -9.47
CA THR A 138 1.27 -16.88 -10.85
C THR A 138 2.77 -17.07 -11.05
N ALA A 139 3.59 -16.64 -10.09
CA ALA A 139 5.04 -16.83 -10.15
C ALA A 139 5.42 -18.32 -10.18
N LEU A 140 4.77 -19.15 -9.34
CA LEU A 140 4.98 -20.60 -9.36
C LEU A 140 4.54 -21.24 -10.68
N LYS A 141 3.37 -20.85 -11.21
CA LYS A 141 2.90 -21.31 -12.53
C LYS A 141 3.87 -20.95 -13.65
N ASN A 142 4.37 -19.72 -13.66
CA ASN A 142 5.36 -19.28 -14.64
C ASN A 142 6.68 -20.05 -14.50
N ARG A 143 7.10 -20.39 -13.27
CA ARG A 143 8.29 -21.21 -13.03
C ARG A 143 8.15 -22.60 -13.64
N ILE A 144 6.98 -23.25 -13.48
CA ILE A 144 6.70 -24.56 -14.11
C ILE A 144 6.73 -24.43 -15.62
N HIS A 145 6.06 -23.44 -16.21
CA HIS A 145 6.11 -23.22 -17.67
C HIS A 145 7.55 -23.02 -18.18
N ALA A 146 8.36 -22.23 -17.46
CA ALA A 146 9.77 -22.01 -17.84
C ALA A 146 10.57 -23.31 -17.79
N THR A 147 10.33 -24.16 -16.80
CA THR A 147 10.97 -25.49 -16.70
C THR A 147 10.61 -26.37 -17.89
N LEU A 148 9.32 -26.47 -18.24
CA LEU A 148 8.86 -27.24 -19.41
C LEU A 148 9.52 -26.76 -20.72
N MET A 149 9.57 -25.45 -20.90
CA MET A 149 10.23 -24.85 -22.09
C MET A 149 11.73 -25.17 -22.13
N ALA A 150 12.41 -25.11 -20.99
CA ALA A 150 13.84 -25.39 -20.91
C ALA A 150 14.18 -26.84 -21.29
N PHE A 151 13.26 -27.77 -21.05
CA PHE A 151 13.41 -29.18 -21.43
C PHE A 151 12.72 -29.58 -22.73
N GLY A 152 12.18 -28.59 -23.49
CA GLY A 152 11.55 -28.86 -24.79
C GLY A 152 10.24 -29.65 -24.70
N HIS A 153 9.57 -29.63 -23.54
CA HIS A 153 8.27 -30.30 -23.38
C HIS A 153 7.14 -29.41 -23.90
N PRO A 154 6.38 -29.82 -24.92
CA PRO A 154 5.24 -29.09 -25.41
C PRO A 154 4.12 -29.13 -24.36
N CYS A 155 3.31 -28.06 -24.32
CA CYS A 155 2.11 -28.01 -23.51
C CYS A 155 0.86 -28.16 -24.40
N PRO A 156 0.43 -29.40 -24.70
CA PRO A 156 -0.66 -29.66 -25.65
C PRO A 156 -2.05 -29.45 -25.05
N VAL A 157 -2.12 -28.99 -23.79
CA VAL A 157 -3.37 -28.74 -23.06
C VAL A 157 -3.61 -27.25 -22.90
N SER A 158 -4.87 -26.83 -22.96
CA SER A 158 -5.25 -25.41 -22.78
C SER A 158 -5.05 -24.90 -21.36
N ASP A 159 -5.16 -25.79 -20.35
CA ASP A 159 -4.90 -25.49 -18.94
C ASP A 159 -3.95 -26.54 -18.35
N LEU A 160 -2.71 -26.12 -18.17
CA LEU A 160 -1.64 -26.96 -17.61
C LEU A 160 -1.89 -27.33 -16.13
N PHE A 161 -2.69 -26.52 -15.42
CA PHE A 161 -2.96 -26.70 -13.98
C PHE A 161 -4.33 -27.31 -13.69
N GLY A 162 -5.12 -27.58 -14.73
CA GLY A 162 -6.34 -28.39 -14.67
C GLY A 162 -6.04 -29.88 -14.60
N VAL A 163 -7.08 -30.71 -14.54
CA VAL A 163 -6.95 -32.18 -14.37
C VAL A 163 -6.06 -32.82 -15.41
N ALA A 164 -6.25 -32.48 -16.70
CA ALA A 164 -5.45 -33.05 -17.79
C ALA A 164 -3.99 -32.59 -17.74
N GLY A 165 -3.76 -31.32 -17.44
CA GLY A 165 -2.41 -30.76 -17.35
C GLY A 165 -1.63 -31.31 -16.15
N ARG A 166 -2.29 -31.54 -15.01
CA ARG A 166 -1.64 -32.17 -13.82
C ARG A 166 -1.21 -33.60 -14.13
N ARG A 167 -2.04 -34.40 -14.81
CA ARG A 167 -1.66 -35.75 -15.27
C ARG A 167 -0.46 -35.70 -16.23
N LEU A 168 -0.41 -34.72 -17.13
CA LEU A 168 0.73 -34.50 -17.99
C LEU A 168 1.99 -34.22 -17.18
N LEU A 169 1.92 -33.32 -16.21
CA LEU A 169 3.05 -32.93 -15.33
C LEU A 169 3.56 -34.11 -14.51
N GLU A 170 2.68 -34.95 -14.00
CA GLU A 170 3.01 -36.16 -13.24
C GLU A 170 3.72 -37.23 -14.10
N GLY A 171 3.41 -37.30 -15.39
CA GLY A 171 3.98 -38.23 -16.34
C GLY A 171 5.30 -37.77 -16.97
N LEU A 172 5.76 -36.55 -16.71
CA LEU A 172 6.97 -36.02 -17.32
C LEU A 172 8.23 -36.55 -16.64
N ALA A 173 9.14 -37.12 -17.44
CA ALA A 173 10.46 -37.56 -17.01
C ALA A 173 11.45 -36.41 -16.96
N LEU A 174 11.29 -35.50 -15.97
CA LEU A 174 12.25 -34.44 -15.71
C LEU A 174 13.40 -34.97 -14.84
N PRO A 175 14.65 -34.55 -15.10
CA PRO A 175 15.76 -34.87 -14.19
C PRO A 175 15.67 -34.10 -12.88
N GLU A 176 16.31 -34.60 -11.82
CA GLU A 176 16.50 -33.82 -10.59
C GLU A 176 17.52 -32.68 -10.82
N PRO A 177 17.34 -31.50 -10.17
CA PRO A 177 16.33 -31.19 -9.17
C PRO A 177 14.97 -30.69 -9.73
N TRP A 178 14.82 -30.57 -11.04
CA TRP A 178 13.63 -29.95 -11.67
C TRP A 178 12.33 -30.74 -11.41
N ALA A 179 12.40 -32.06 -11.36
CA ALA A 179 11.27 -32.92 -11.02
C ALA A 179 10.75 -32.60 -9.60
N GLY A 180 11.68 -32.52 -8.63
CA GLY A 180 11.38 -32.13 -7.26
C GLY A 180 10.81 -30.72 -7.14
N ASP A 181 11.38 -29.75 -7.87
CA ASP A 181 10.93 -28.35 -7.88
C ASP A 181 9.50 -28.22 -8.45
N VAL A 182 9.19 -28.88 -9.56
CA VAL A 182 7.83 -28.88 -10.15
C VAL A 182 6.83 -29.49 -9.19
N SER A 183 7.16 -30.63 -8.57
CA SER A 183 6.29 -31.27 -7.57
C SER A 183 6.04 -30.38 -6.35
N ALA A 184 7.07 -29.71 -5.85
CA ALA A 184 6.96 -28.76 -4.75
C ALA A 184 6.10 -27.55 -5.15
N ALA A 185 6.31 -26.99 -6.34
CA ALA A 185 5.54 -25.87 -6.84
C ALA A 185 4.04 -26.21 -6.99
N LEU A 186 3.70 -27.42 -7.45
CA LEU A 186 2.30 -27.88 -7.54
C LEU A 186 1.64 -27.94 -6.16
N ARG A 187 2.30 -28.49 -5.15
CA ARG A 187 1.77 -28.50 -3.78
C ARG A 187 1.54 -27.09 -3.22
N LEU A 188 2.49 -26.18 -3.45
CA LEU A 188 2.33 -24.79 -3.04
C LEU A 188 1.19 -24.09 -3.77
N ILE A 189 0.97 -24.36 -5.05
CA ILE A 189 -0.17 -23.82 -5.81
C ILE A 189 -1.49 -24.31 -5.20
N GLU A 190 -1.60 -25.56 -4.77
CA GLU A 190 -2.83 -26.07 -4.12
C GLU A 190 -3.13 -25.34 -2.80
N VAL A 191 -2.13 -25.14 -1.97
CA VAL A 191 -2.27 -24.36 -0.73
C VAL A 191 -2.71 -22.92 -1.05
N LEU A 192 -2.06 -22.27 -2.03
CA LEU A 192 -2.42 -20.91 -2.43
C LEU A 192 -3.83 -20.82 -3.03
N ASP A 193 -4.27 -21.83 -3.78
CA ASP A 193 -5.64 -21.88 -4.33
C ASP A 193 -6.68 -21.95 -3.19
N GLY A 194 -6.43 -22.74 -2.13
CA GLY A 194 -7.26 -22.77 -0.93
C GLY A 194 -7.36 -21.40 -0.26
N GLU A 195 -6.22 -20.79 0.05
CA GLU A 195 -6.15 -19.47 0.69
C GLU A 195 -6.83 -18.36 -0.15
N ILE A 196 -6.65 -18.40 -1.48
CA ILE A 196 -7.30 -17.46 -2.39
C ILE A 196 -8.83 -17.63 -2.35
N ASN A 197 -9.32 -18.87 -2.37
CA ASN A 197 -10.76 -19.16 -2.31
C ASN A 197 -11.37 -18.65 -1.00
N ASP A 198 -10.69 -18.83 0.13
CA ASP A 198 -11.15 -18.34 1.44
C ASP A 198 -11.17 -16.81 1.48
N CYS A 199 -10.13 -16.15 0.94
CA CYS A 199 -10.13 -14.70 0.76
C CYS A 199 -11.31 -14.24 -0.10
N GLU A 200 -11.56 -14.87 -1.24
CA GLU A 200 -12.65 -14.50 -2.15
C GLU A 200 -14.03 -14.70 -1.52
N ALA A 201 -14.21 -15.77 -0.75
CA ALA A 201 -15.44 -15.98 0.03
C ALA A 201 -15.65 -14.87 1.07
N ALA A 202 -14.58 -14.46 1.77
CA ALA A 202 -14.63 -13.35 2.70
C ALA A 202 -14.97 -12.01 2.01
N LEU A 203 -14.32 -11.70 0.88
CA LEU A 203 -14.61 -10.50 0.08
C LEU A 203 -16.05 -10.46 -0.42
N ARG A 204 -16.60 -11.61 -0.84
CA ARG A 204 -18.01 -11.73 -1.27
C ARG A 204 -18.96 -11.43 -0.11
N ARG A 205 -18.73 -12.04 1.05
CA ARG A 205 -19.57 -11.84 2.22
C ARG A 205 -19.58 -10.39 2.71
N LEU A 206 -18.40 -9.76 2.80
CA LEU A 206 -18.27 -8.37 3.23
C LEU A 206 -18.79 -7.41 2.16
N GLY A 207 -18.50 -7.70 0.89
CA GLY A 207 -18.91 -6.86 -0.24
C GLY A 207 -20.42 -6.81 -0.43
N ALA A 208 -21.16 -7.88 -0.06
CA ALA A 208 -22.61 -7.91 -0.18
C ALA A 208 -23.30 -6.79 0.63
N HIS A 209 -22.70 -6.37 1.73
CA HIS A 209 -23.21 -5.29 2.60
C HIS A 209 -22.50 -3.95 2.40
N HIS A 210 -21.56 -3.87 1.46
CA HIS A 210 -20.83 -2.64 1.19
C HIS A 210 -21.64 -1.71 0.26
N SER A 211 -21.73 -0.41 0.60
CA SER A 211 -22.55 0.57 -0.14
C SER A 211 -22.19 0.70 -1.63
N TYR A 212 -20.92 0.50 -1.99
CA TYR A 212 -20.45 0.67 -3.38
C TYR A 212 -20.36 -0.62 -4.18
N VAL A 213 -20.15 -1.77 -3.55
CA VAL A 213 -19.87 -3.04 -4.26
C VAL A 213 -21.03 -3.48 -5.14
N PRO A 214 -22.29 -3.55 -4.65
CA PRO A 214 -23.44 -3.91 -5.50
C PRO A 214 -23.62 -2.95 -6.67
N LEU A 215 -23.39 -1.65 -6.45
CA LEU A 215 -23.47 -0.64 -7.50
C LEU A 215 -22.37 -0.84 -8.55
N LEU A 216 -21.14 -1.08 -8.16
CA LEU A 216 -20.01 -1.33 -9.07
C LEU A 216 -20.23 -2.58 -9.91
N MET A 217 -20.86 -3.61 -9.33
CA MET A 217 -21.17 -4.87 -10.04
C MET A 217 -22.24 -4.73 -11.13
N THR A 218 -22.94 -3.63 -11.22
CA THR A 218 -23.84 -3.36 -12.37
C THR A 218 -23.08 -3.09 -13.66
N ALA A 219 -21.78 -2.72 -13.55
CA ALA A 219 -20.95 -2.49 -14.72
C ALA A 219 -20.42 -3.82 -15.29
N PRO A 220 -20.45 -4.02 -16.62
CA PRO A 220 -19.96 -5.24 -17.25
C PRO A 220 -18.50 -5.53 -16.88
N GLY A 221 -18.21 -6.78 -16.52
CA GLY A 221 -16.85 -7.23 -16.16
C GLY A 221 -16.43 -6.95 -14.72
N ILE A 222 -17.24 -6.29 -13.91
CA ILE A 222 -16.97 -6.09 -12.49
C ILE A 222 -17.70 -7.17 -11.67
N GLY A 223 -16.94 -8.17 -11.20
CA GLY A 223 -17.42 -9.15 -10.23
C GLY A 223 -17.07 -8.75 -8.78
N TRP A 224 -17.41 -9.62 -7.82
CA TRP A 224 -17.23 -9.38 -6.37
C TRP A 224 -15.82 -8.92 -5.99
N VAL A 225 -14.80 -9.61 -6.49
CA VAL A 225 -13.38 -9.31 -6.14
C VAL A 225 -13.00 -7.92 -6.64
N LEU A 226 -13.31 -7.61 -7.89
CA LEU A 226 -12.96 -6.31 -8.49
C LEU A 226 -13.80 -5.20 -7.87
N GLY A 227 -15.11 -5.41 -7.69
CA GLY A 227 -16.00 -4.46 -7.03
C GLY A 227 -15.54 -4.11 -5.62
N TYR A 228 -15.19 -5.12 -4.82
CA TYR A 228 -14.66 -4.89 -3.48
C TYR A 228 -13.31 -4.15 -3.49
N THR A 229 -12.41 -4.53 -4.39
CA THR A 229 -11.10 -3.88 -4.51
C THR A 229 -11.25 -2.40 -4.87
N ILE A 230 -12.10 -2.09 -5.84
CA ILE A 230 -12.39 -0.70 -6.24
C ILE A 230 -13.03 0.06 -5.07
N ALA A 231 -14.03 -0.51 -4.40
CA ALA A 231 -14.69 0.10 -3.27
C ALA A 231 -13.73 0.40 -2.10
N ALA A 232 -12.83 -0.53 -1.78
CA ALA A 232 -11.81 -0.35 -0.77
C ALA A 232 -10.80 0.77 -1.13
N GLU A 233 -10.41 0.89 -2.41
CA GLU A 233 -9.54 1.98 -2.85
C GLU A 233 -10.27 3.33 -2.91
N ILE A 234 -11.56 3.36 -3.22
CA ILE A 234 -12.39 4.56 -3.10
C ILE A 234 -12.46 5.01 -1.63
N GLY A 235 -12.82 4.11 -0.73
CA GLY A 235 -13.07 4.43 0.67
C GLY A 235 -14.22 5.42 0.82
N ASP A 236 -13.91 6.71 1.07
CA ASP A 236 -14.89 7.79 1.08
C ASP A 236 -14.92 8.50 -0.28
N ILE A 237 -16.07 8.45 -0.96
CA ILE A 237 -16.21 9.07 -2.28
C ILE A 237 -16.22 10.60 -2.22
N THR A 238 -16.57 11.19 -1.09
CA THR A 238 -16.64 12.65 -0.92
C THR A 238 -15.29 13.34 -1.04
N ARG A 239 -14.19 12.60 -0.83
CA ARG A 239 -12.81 13.09 -1.02
C ARG A 239 -12.46 13.44 -2.47
N PHE A 240 -13.28 13.00 -3.43
CA PHE A 240 -13.06 13.28 -4.85
C PHE A 240 -13.95 14.41 -5.31
N SER A 241 -13.37 15.58 -5.58
CA SER A 241 -14.13 16.76 -6.01
C SER A 241 -14.68 16.63 -7.44
N THR A 242 -14.24 15.65 -8.23
CA THR A 242 -14.73 15.40 -9.60
C THR A 242 -14.64 13.93 -9.97
N PRO A 243 -15.51 13.43 -10.89
CA PRO A 243 -15.41 12.06 -11.43
C PRO A 243 -14.05 11.75 -12.07
N LYS A 244 -13.39 12.75 -12.66
CA LYS A 244 -12.04 12.62 -13.26
C LYS A 244 -11.00 12.25 -12.21
N LYS A 245 -11.07 12.84 -11.02
CA LYS A 245 -10.17 12.50 -9.90
C LYS A 245 -10.42 11.09 -9.36
N LEU A 246 -11.67 10.66 -9.33
CA LEU A 246 -12.04 9.29 -8.97
C LEU A 246 -11.47 8.29 -9.99
N ALA A 247 -11.64 8.55 -11.28
CA ALA A 247 -11.12 7.68 -12.34
C ALA A 247 -9.57 7.61 -12.38
N ALA A 248 -8.88 8.59 -11.81
CA ALA A 248 -7.42 8.61 -11.72
C ALA A 248 -6.85 7.69 -10.62
N ILE A 249 -7.70 7.04 -9.81
CA ILE A 249 -7.22 6.04 -8.83
C ILE A 249 -6.55 4.89 -9.59
N PRO A 250 -5.31 4.47 -9.20
CA PRO A 250 -4.66 3.32 -9.80
C PRO A 250 -5.55 2.07 -9.72
N GLY A 251 -5.86 1.47 -10.87
CA GLY A 251 -6.75 0.32 -10.98
C GLY A 251 -8.20 0.63 -11.39
N CYS A 252 -8.65 1.89 -11.31
CA CYS A 252 -9.98 2.32 -11.78
C CYS A 252 -9.95 2.97 -13.17
N ALA A 253 -8.79 3.41 -13.65
CA ALA A 253 -8.67 4.01 -14.97
C ALA A 253 -8.78 2.93 -16.07
N PRO A 254 -9.63 3.12 -17.10
CA PRO A 254 -9.65 2.23 -18.24
C PRO A 254 -8.28 2.29 -18.94
N ARG A 255 -7.70 1.12 -19.20
CA ARG A 255 -6.51 1.05 -20.07
C ARG A 255 -6.99 1.24 -21.52
N TRP A 256 -6.61 2.36 -22.11
CA TRP A 256 -6.76 2.54 -23.56
C TRP A 256 -5.78 1.60 -24.26
N ILE A 257 -6.30 0.64 -25.00
CA ILE A 257 -5.53 -0.18 -25.92
C ILE A 257 -5.60 0.56 -27.25
N ASN A 258 -4.47 1.07 -27.74
CA ASN A 258 -4.40 1.62 -29.08
C ASN A 258 -4.74 0.54 -30.12
N PRO A 259 -5.30 0.90 -31.29
CA PRO A 259 -5.60 -0.07 -32.36
C PRO A 259 -4.42 -0.96 -32.74
N ASP A 260 -3.19 -0.51 -32.52
CA ASP A 260 -1.94 -1.23 -32.78
C ASP A 260 -1.51 -2.18 -31.66
N GLY A 261 -2.35 -2.41 -30.65
CA GLY A 261 -2.07 -3.31 -29.52
C GLY A 261 -1.04 -2.76 -28.50
N MET A 262 -0.55 -1.56 -28.67
CA MET A 262 0.36 -0.94 -27.71
C MET A 262 -0.39 -0.27 -26.56
N ILE A 263 0.01 -0.58 -25.34
CA ILE A 263 -0.53 0.05 -24.13
C ILE A 263 0.11 1.43 -24.00
N GLY A 264 -0.62 2.47 -24.36
CA GLY A 264 -0.20 3.86 -24.20
C GLY A 264 -0.15 4.24 -22.72
N ALA A 265 1.07 4.46 -22.20
CA ALA A 265 1.33 4.94 -20.83
C ALA A 265 1.68 6.41 -20.84
N GLU A 266 0.94 7.25 -21.57
CA GLU A 266 1.16 8.69 -21.50
C GLU A 266 0.42 9.29 -20.32
N ASN A 267 1.19 9.94 -19.42
CA ASN A 267 0.78 10.76 -18.26
C ASN A 267 0.35 10.05 -16.97
N TRP A 268 1.02 8.97 -16.60
CA TRP A 268 0.92 8.48 -15.21
C TRP A 268 2.01 9.09 -14.32
N PRO A 269 1.70 9.52 -13.09
CA PRO A 269 2.74 9.87 -12.10
C PRO A 269 3.71 8.70 -11.94
N ARG A 270 5.00 8.97 -11.86
CA ARG A 270 6.06 7.93 -11.76
C ARG A 270 5.85 6.93 -10.61
N THR A 271 5.15 7.32 -9.56
CA THR A 271 4.77 6.47 -8.42
C THR A 271 3.77 5.36 -8.76
N ALA A 272 2.96 5.52 -9.81
CA ALA A 272 2.02 4.50 -10.27
C ALA A 272 2.64 3.47 -11.24
N ARG A 273 3.82 3.76 -11.80
CA ARG A 273 4.49 2.87 -12.77
C ARG A 273 5.10 1.62 -12.14
N SER A 274 5.52 1.69 -10.85
CA SER A 274 6.17 0.55 -10.18
C SER A 274 5.20 -0.56 -9.76
N THR A 275 3.90 -0.28 -9.65
CA THR A 275 2.90 -1.27 -9.27
C THR A 275 2.24 -1.99 -10.45
N CYS A 276 2.39 -1.46 -11.69
CA CYS A 276 1.78 -2.05 -12.90
C CYS A 276 2.78 -2.69 -13.87
N ALA A 277 4.09 -2.61 -13.61
CA ALA A 277 5.13 -3.22 -14.46
C ALA A 277 5.49 -4.65 -14.02
N GLY A 278 4.47 -5.47 -13.75
CA GLY A 278 4.59 -6.92 -13.68
C GLY A 278 3.83 -7.50 -14.87
N ARG A 279 4.55 -7.80 -15.93
CA ARG A 279 4.05 -8.62 -17.04
C ARG A 279 3.64 -10.00 -16.55
#